data_eddd4766196ed90611d799275dc48e20
#
_entry.id   eddd4766196ed90611d799275dc48e20
#
_cell.length_a   1.000
_cell.length_b   1.000
_cell.length_c   1.000
_cell.angle_alpha   90.00
_cell.angle_beta   90.00
_cell.angle_gamma   90.00
#
_symmetry.space_group_name_H-M   'P 1'
#
loop_
_entity.id
_entity.type
_entity.pdbx_description
1 polymer ?
#
loop_
_entity_poly.entity_id
_entity_poly.type
_entity_poly.pdbx_seq_one_letter_code
_entity_poly.pdbx_strand_id
1 'polypeptide(L)'
;MFPTMDGGFNLVLIFLLYFAGLVATQDASLTIPLNKSITYENKELYGTYLTLNGESNVQVNFSNVNKSLNFIIFQAHSHMFNITLYMNDTEGLSYVNGTNLGFVSFMENSGTFQVSSYHKNVTVRVFISVHGYTINDPIPGGCNMEFSILKIYPFLYTQTLSEYILVEAAAPSAPASDKECVYPLQANMTFYMMYLAELNFYPEPYFTGLRRMMTLEGILKYGTEIPYISWPATRRMLSAYPGTGAIYAVVARSNLDKQAYSVYVPSYSYGCTNLADYGCEMIDDWLSQILCLALMVVGVFICFFGHRFFKTEMFFAGFFSGVIITYILIALITVIDKPALLAAATVSGIFFGGIWWLFWWLYGIPVLAVLLPSLNLGFLLASIFYYRLPANIPYLIWDFNFWSLFILVMMLTALAVVTVSYAANIICCAVLGAYATVLSLDYYMGSNLKFIIINVIRRAVVPHFNKAILAPPDSQWRDVAVALIWLTLATLGFLFQHWHNRGRPPFPPPPRSVGPSLSEPPSLSYGAISSQFITRPRNQQTDDGRAAPIGSRVYNERTALLS
;
A
#
# COMPACT_ATOMS: atom_id res chain seq x y z
N MET A 1 -6.76 -35.76 -76.47
CA MET A 1 -7.56 -34.50 -76.50
C MET A 1 -7.16 -33.73 -75.26
N PHE A 2 -6.51 -32.62 -75.43
CA PHE A 2 -5.77 -31.83 -74.44
C PHE A 2 -6.66 -31.18 -73.40
N PRO A 3 -6.22 -31.01 -72.15
CA PRO A 3 -6.67 -29.95 -71.29
C PRO A 3 -5.61 -28.85 -71.20
N THR A 4 -6.11 -27.69 -71.31
CA THR A 4 -5.52 -26.37 -71.39
C THR A 4 -4.79 -25.94 -70.13
N MET A 5 -3.66 -25.28 -70.33
CA MET A 5 -2.84 -24.53 -69.36
C MET A 5 -3.63 -23.37 -68.77
N ASP A 6 -3.79 -23.37 -67.43
CA ASP A 6 -4.22 -22.21 -66.63
C ASP A 6 -3.44 -22.03 -65.32
N GLY A 7 -2.20 -22.52 -65.30
CA GLY A 7 -1.33 -22.41 -64.12
C GLY A 7 -0.52 -21.11 -63.96
N GLY A 8 -0.45 -20.29 -65.06
CA GLY A 8 0.42 -19.09 -65.09
C GLY A 8 -0.21 -17.82 -64.48
N PHE A 9 -1.53 -17.69 -64.53
CA PHE A 9 -2.20 -16.47 -64.06
C PHE A 9 -2.34 -16.38 -62.55
N ASN A 10 -2.46 -17.53 -61.88
CA ASN A 10 -2.53 -17.57 -60.41
C ASN A 10 -1.20 -17.30 -59.73
N LEU A 11 -0.07 -17.64 -60.34
CA LEU A 11 1.26 -17.38 -59.74
C LEU A 11 1.64 -15.88 -59.82
N VAL A 12 1.25 -15.18 -60.88
CA VAL A 12 1.48 -13.75 -61.00
C VAL A 12 0.54 -12.96 -60.07
N LEU A 13 -0.67 -13.41 -59.83
CA LEU A 13 -1.61 -12.78 -58.90
C LEU A 13 -1.15 -13.00 -57.44
N ILE A 14 -0.62 -14.17 -57.08
CA ILE A 14 -0.02 -14.45 -55.78
C ILE A 14 1.27 -13.64 -55.56
N PHE A 15 2.10 -13.47 -56.60
CA PHE A 15 3.30 -12.61 -56.53
C PHE A 15 2.95 -11.13 -56.45
N LEU A 16 1.92 -10.65 -57.10
CA LEU A 16 1.39 -9.29 -56.97
C LEU A 16 0.73 -9.04 -55.64
N LEU A 17 0.05 -10.02 -55.06
CA LEU A 17 -0.51 -9.97 -53.71
C LEU A 17 0.59 -10.04 -52.63
N TYR A 18 1.69 -10.76 -52.90
CA TYR A 18 2.85 -10.77 -51.99
C TYR A 18 3.66 -9.45 -52.07
N PHE A 19 3.71 -8.78 -53.20
CA PHE A 19 4.32 -7.45 -53.33
C PHE A 19 3.40 -6.31 -52.89
N ALA A 20 2.08 -6.48 -52.95
CA ALA A 20 1.12 -5.53 -52.36
C ALA A 20 1.00 -5.67 -50.85
N GLY A 21 1.53 -6.75 -50.25
CA GLY A 21 1.67 -6.94 -48.82
C GLY A 21 2.92 -6.32 -48.19
N LEU A 22 3.79 -5.73 -48.96
CA LEU A 22 4.74 -4.72 -48.47
C LEU A 22 3.95 -3.42 -48.28
N VAL A 23 3.15 -3.40 -47.21
CA VAL A 23 2.66 -2.18 -46.60
C VAL A 23 3.90 -1.34 -46.32
N ALA A 24 4.14 -0.32 -47.15
CA ALA A 24 5.06 0.74 -46.84
C ALA A 24 4.65 1.24 -45.45
N THR A 25 5.47 0.99 -44.44
CA THR A 25 5.35 1.66 -43.16
C THR A 25 5.47 3.14 -43.50
N GLN A 26 4.33 3.80 -43.53
CA GLN A 26 4.26 5.22 -43.80
C GLN A 26 4.87 5.87 -42.56
N ASP A 27 6.13 6.30 -42.63
CA ASP A 27 6.78 7.07 -41.58
C ASP A 27 5.96 8.34 -41.41
N ALA A 28 5.08 8.33 -40.44
CA ALA A 28 4.26 9.47 -40.11
C ALA A 28 5.17 10.56 -39.52
N SER A 29 5.14 11.77 -40.08
CA SER A 29 5.88 12.91 -39.56
C SER A 29 4.93 13.87 -38.84
N LEU A 30 5.27 14.26 -37.64
CA LEU A 30 4.57 15.28 -36.85
C LEU A 30 5.43 16.52 -36.75
N THR A 31 4.94 17.65 -37.25
CA THR A 31 5.65 18.93 -37.10
C THR A 31 5.01 19.74 -35.97
N ILE A 32 5.81 20.10 -34.97
CA ILE A 32 5.39 20.84 -33.77
C ILE A 32 5.89 22.28 -33.87
N PRO A 33 4.98 23.29 -33.92
CA PRO A 33 5.35 24.69 -33.87
C PRO A 33 5.68 25.10 -32.41
N LEU A 34 6.87 25.62 -32.17
CA LEU A 34 7.36 26.09 -30.86
C LEU A 34 7.33 27.63 -30.74
N ASN A 35 6.34 28.28 -31.35
CA ASN A 35 6.19 29.75 -31.37
C ASN A 35 5.42 30.32 -30.16
N LYS A 36 4.85 29.46 -29.34
CA LYS A 36 4.07 29.85 -28.16
C LYS A 36 4.98 30.50 -27.11
N SER A 37 4.52 31.61 -26.50
CA SER A 37 5.18 32.19 -25.34
C SER A 37 4.89 31.38 -24.09
N ILE A 38 5.92 31.15 -23.28
CA ILE A 38 5.77 30.51 -21.95
C ILE A 38 5.43 31.55 -20.90
N THR A 39 4.64 31.15 -19.91
CA THR A 39 4.35 31.95 -18.71
C THR A 39 4.96 31.26 -17.47
N TYR A 40 4.98 31.97 -16.35
CA TYR A 40 5.46 31.37 -15.10
C TYR A 40 4.64 30.13 -14.72
N GLU A 41 3.33 30.16 -14.88
CA GLU A 41 2.44 29.07 -14.45
C GLU A 41 2.37 27.93 -15.47
N ASN A 42 2.53 28.25 -16.74
CA ASN A 42 2.39 27.27 -17.82
C ASN A 42 3.58 27.33 -18.80
N LYS A 43 4.42 26.32 -18.71
CA LYS A 43 5.57 26.11 -19.59
C LYS A 43 5.30 25.12 -20.72
N GLU A 44 4.05 24.62 -20.86
CA GLU A 44 3.64 23.73 -21.93
C GLU A 44 3.52 24.49 -23.26
N LEU A 45 4.34 24.11 -24.21
CA LEU A 45 4.33 24.65 -25.57
C LEU A 45 3.34 23.89 -26.45
N TYR A 46 3.33 22.58 -26.34
CA TYR A 46 2.53 21.69 -27.18
C TYR A 46 2.14 20.42 -26.43
N GLY A 47 0.95 19.89 -26.73
CA GLY A 47 0.48 18.62 -26.22
C GLY A 47 -0.52 17.97 -27.18
N THR A 48 -0.27 16.71 -27.56
CA THR A 48 -1.16 15.95 -28.46
C THR A 48 -1.11 14.45 -28.18
N TYR A 49 -2.14 13.75 -28.64
CA TYR A 49 -2.18 12.29 -28.62
C TYR A 49 -1.79 11.73 -30.00
N LEU A 50 -0.93 10.72 -29.99
CA LEU A 50 -0.62 9.90 -31.14
C LEU A 50 -1.13 8.49 -30.91
N THR A 51 -1.44 7.80 -32.00
CA THR A 51 -1.81 6.39 -32.00
C THR A 51 -0.81 5.63 -32.83
N LEU A 52 -0.05 4.75 -32.17
CA LEU A 52 0.92 3.87 -32.81
C LEU A 52 0.25 2.51 -33.06
N ASN A 53 0.11 2.14 -34.32
CA ASN A 53 -0.52 0.87 -34.72
C ASN A 53 0.57 -0.17 -35.02
N GLY A 54 0.69 -1.16 -34.14
CA GLY A 54 1.70 -2.21 -34.31
C GLY A 54 3.15 -1.65 -34.28
N GLU A 55 4.02 -2.21 -35.12
CA GLU A 55 5.40 -1.76 -35.30
C GLU A 55 5.42 -0.47 -36.17
N SER A 56 5.18 0.68 -35.57
CA SER A 56 5.15 1.96 -36.27
C SER A 56 6.11 2.97 -35.64
N ASN A 57 6.63 3.86 -36.50
CA ASN A 57 7.51 4.96 -36.16
C ASN A 57 6.87 6.29 -36.52
N VAL A 58 7.01 7.27 -35.65
CA VAL A 58 6.60 8.66 -35.92
C VAL A 58 7.78 9.58 -35.66
N GLN A 59 8.16 10.31 -36.72
CA GLN A 59 9.21 11.33 -36.64
C GLN A 59 8.61 12.66 -36.19
N VAL A 60 9.18 13.28 -35.16
CA VAL A 60 8.75 14.58 -34.63
C VAL A 60 9.78 15.65 -34.97
N ASN A 61 9.35 16.65 -35.74
CA ASN A 61 10.17 17.76 -36.15
C ASN A 61 9.68 19.06 -35.50
N PHE A 62 10.59 19.93 -35.10
CA PHE A 62 10.26 21.24 -34.52
C PHE A 62 10.35 22.34 -35.57
N SER A 63 9.44 23.31 -35.48
CA SER A 63 9.44 24.51 -36.33
C SER A 63 9.19 25.78 -35.50
N ASN A 64 9.61 26.92 -36.01
CA ASN A 64 9.33 28.24 -35.45
C ASN A 64 9.69 28.39 -33.97
N VAL A 65 10.91 28.01 -33.59
CA VAL A 65 11.39 28.04 -32.20
C VAL A 65 11.43 29.47 -31.67
N ASN A 66 10.83 29.72 -30.51
CA ASN A 66 10.85 31.00 -29.84
C ASN A 66 12.26 31.29 -29.27
N LYS A 67 12.82 32.45 -29.59
CA LYS A 67 14.17 32.87 -29.16
C LYS A 67 14.32 33.04 -27.62
N SER A 68 13.23 33.13 -26.89
CA SER A 68 13.28 33.21 -25.41
C SER A 68 13.54 31.87 -24.73
N LEU A 69 13.49 30.77 -25.48
CA LEU A 69 13.72 29.42 -24.97
C LEU A 69 15.22 29.11 -24.99
N ASN A 70 15.72 28.54 -23.89
CA ASN A 70 17.08 28.01 -23.79
C ASN A 70 17.12 26.51 -24.08
N PHE A 71 16.17 25.77 -23.46
CA PHE A 71 16.00 24.35 -23.69
C PHE A 71 14.53 23.94 -23.67
N ILE A 72 14.25 22.79 -24.25
CA ILE A 72 12.95 22.14 -24.18
C ILE A 72 13.09 20.77 -23.52
N ILE A 73 12.02 20.33 -22.89
CA ILE A 73 11.85 18.93 -22.48
C ILE A 73 10.78 18.32 -23.37
N PHE A 74 11.20 17.40 -24.22
CA PHE A 74 10.30 16.57 -25.02
C PHE A 74 9.90 15.36 -24.20
N GLN A 75 8.61 15.03 -24.16
CA GLN A 75 8.06 13.93 -23.39
C GLN A 75 7.13 13.08 -24.24
N ALA A 76 7.23 11.76 -24.06
CA ALA A 76 6.34 10.78 -24.67
C ALA A 76 5.86 9.78 -23.60
N HIS A 77 4.57 9.66 -23.47
CA HIS A 77 3.93 8.86 -22.42
C HIS A 77 2.96 7.85 -23.01
N SER A 78 3.09 6.60 -22.60
CA SER A 78 2.17 5.51 -22.92
C SER A 78 1.64 4.89 -21.65
N HIS A 79 0.48 4.24 -21.76
CA HIS A 79 -0.11 3.50 -20.65
C HIS A 79 0.15 2.00 -20.83
N MET A 80 0.80 1.36 -19.85
CA MET A 80 1.13 -0.07 -19.76
C MET A 80 2.14 -0.60 -20.79
N PHE A 81 2.13 -0.11 -22.02
CA PHE A 81 3.00 -0.61 -23.10
C PHE A 81 4.24 0.26 -23.25
N ASN A 82 5.40 -0.37 -23.29
CA ASN A 82 6.65 0.36 -23.52
C ASN A 82 6.70 0.91 -24.93
N ILE A 83 7.20 2.14 -25.04
CA ILE A 83 7.56 2.79 -26.29
C ILE A 83 9.06 3.06 -26.30
N THR A 84 9.64 3.29 -27.47
CA THR A 84 11.03 3.68 -27.59
C THR A 84 11.10 5.09 -28.14
N LEU A 85 11.85 5.93 -27.48
CA LEU A 85 12.11 7.31 -27.88
C LEU A 85 13.56 7.40 -28.35
N TYR A 86 13.77 7.90 -29.57
CA TYR A 86 15.08 8.15 -30.17
C TYR A 86 15.31 9.64 -30.29
N MET A 87 16.51 10.07 -29.98
CA MET A 87 17.02 11.40 -30.28
C MET A 87 18.26 11.27 -31.15
N ASN A 88 18.28 11.98 -32.27
CA ASN A 88 19.48 12.10 -33.11
C ASN A 88 20.25 13.34 -32.67
N ASP A 89 21.34 13.16 -31.99
CA ASP A 89 22.22 14.22 -31.52
C ASP A 89 23.57 14.17 -32.25
N THR A 90 24.35 15.24 -32.16
CA THR A 90 25.71 15.36 -32.75
C THR A 90 26.69 14.29 -32.26
N GLU A 91 26.42 13.72 -31.07
CA GLU A 91 27.22 12.64 -30.46
C GLU A 91 26.80 11.22 -30.88
N GLY A 92 25.69 11.07 -31.63
CA GLY A 92 25.15 9.79 -32.09
C GLY A 92 23.67 9.60 -31.78
N LEU A 93 23.17 8.39 -32.03
CA LEU A 93 21.78 8.01 -31.76
C LEU A 93 21.61 7.57 -30.29
N SER A 94 20.93 8.38 -29.50
CA SER A 94 20.52 8.03 -28.15
C SER A 94 19.08 7.51 -28.17
N TYR A 95 18.81 6.40 -27.45
CA TYR A 95 17.46 5.85 -27.34
C TYR A 95 17.12 5.44 -25.92
N VAL A 96 15.84 5.48 -25.60
CA VAL A 96 15.29 5.08 -24.30
C VAL A 96 14.03 4.27 -24.50
N ASN A 97 13.86 3.23 -23.70
CA ASN A 97 12.68 2.38 -23.72
C ASN A 97 11.93 2.44 -22.37
N GLY A 98 10.62 2.59 -22.40
CA GLY A 98 9.78 2.66 -21.21
C GLY A 98 8.39 3.22 -21.52
N THR A 99 7.64 3.53 -20.47
CA THR A 99 6.28 4.09 -20.59
C THR A 99 6.24 5.61 -20.44
N ASN A 100 7.19 6.21 -19.70
CA ASN A 100 7.28 7.65 -19.47
C ASN A 100 8.69 8.10 -19.81
N LEU A 101 8.84 8.67 -20.97
CA LEU A 101 10.14 8.99 -21.56
C LEU A 101 10.26 10.47 -21.85
N GLY A 102 11.49 10.96 -21.88
CA GLY A 102 11.75 12.31 -22.31
C GLY A 102 13.21 12.60 -22.50
N PHE A 103 13.49 13.68 -23.22
CA PHE A 103 14.82 14.22 -23.43
C PHE A 103 14.85 15.73 -23.22
N VAL A 104 15.98 16.23 -22.75
CA VAL A 104 16.31 17.65 -22.79
C VAL A 104 16.99 17.95 -24.13
N SER A 105 16.49 18.93 -24.87
CA SER A 105 17.13 19.41 -26.08
C SER A 105 17.40 20.90 -25.94
N PHE A 106 18.65 21.30 -26.15
CA PHE A 106 19.02 22.70 -26.22
C PHE A 106 18.72 23.24 -27.63
N MET A 107 18.23 24.47 -27.70
CA MET A 107 17.68 25.01 -28.93
C MET A 107 18.72 25.23 -30.07
N GLU A 108 19.99 25.17 -29.74
CA GLU A 108 21.08 25.24 -30.74
C GLU A 108 21.19 23.94 -31.57
N ASN A 109 20.73 22.83 -31.02
CA ASN A 109 20.75 21.51 -31.64
C ASN A 109 19.32 21.16 -32.08
N SER A 110 18.91 21.48 -33.29
CA SER A 110 17.63 21.07 -33.87
C SER A 110 17.60 19.55 -34.09
N GLY A 111 17.51 18.81 -33.02
CA GLY A 111 17.38 17.36 -33.05
C GLY A 111 15.98 16.95 -33.49
N THR A 112 15.88 15.89 -34.28
CA THR A 112 14.61 15.22 -34.55
C THR A 112 14.40 14.11 -33.57
N PHE A 113 13.20 14.05 -32.97
CA PHE A 113 12.81 12.95 -32.12
C PHE A 113 12.02 11.92 -32.91
N GLN A 114 12.19 10.64 -32.56
CA GLN A 114 11.42 9.58 -33.17
C GLN A 114 10.80 8.71 -32.05
N VAL A 115 9.49 8.48 -32.16
CA VAL A 115 8.74 7.64 -31.22
C VAL A 115 8.32 6.38 -31.93
N SER A 116 8.66 5.21 -31.37
CA SER A 116 8.34 3.92 -31.96
C SER A 116 7.68 2.97 -30.98
N SER A 117 6.86 2.04 -31.50
CA SER A 117 6.29 0.91 -30.78
C SER A 117 6.73 -0.39 -31.46
N TYR A 118 7.09 -1.38 -30.66
CA TYR A 118 7.47 -2.73 -31.12
C TYR A 118 6.40 -3.78 -30.82
N HIS A 119 5.23 -3.37 -30.31
CA HIS A 119 4.17 -4.30 -29.95
C HIS A 119 3.38 -4.71 -31.19
N LYS A 120 3.53 -6.00 -31.61
CA LYS A 120 2.72 -6.57 -32.70
C LYS A 120 1.27 -6.67 -32.27
N ASN A 121 0.35 -6.27 -33.13
CA ASN A 121 -1.10 -6.39 -32.94
C ASN A 121 -1.70 -5.57 -31.76
N VAL A 122 -0.97 -4.59 -31.22
CA VAL A 122 -1.45 -3.70 -30.18
C VAL A 122 -1.41 -2.26 -30.66
N THR A 123 -2.52 -1.57 -30.48
CA THR A 123 -2.58 -0.12 -30.72
C THR A 123 -2.21 0.60 -29.43
N VAL A 124 -1.07 1.31 -29.46
CA VAL A 124 -0.54 2.06 -28.31
C VAL A 124 -0.92 3.53 -28.47
N ARG A 125 -1.70 4.06 -27.54
CA ARG A 125 -1.98 5.48 -27.44
C ARG A 125 -0.84 6.17 -26.69
N VAL A 126 -0.22 7.18 -27.31
CA VAL A 126 0.91 7.92 -26.75
C VAL A 126 0.52 9.39 -26.61
N PHE A 127 0.74 9.97 -25.45
CA PHE A 127 0.64 11.41 -25.24
C PHE A 127 2.03 12.03 -25.41
N ILE A 128 2.15 12.96 -26.36
CA ILE A 128 3.37 13.75 -26.58
C ILE A 128 3.15 15.13 -25.99
N SER A 129 4.15 15.62 -25.25
CA SER A 129 4.16 16.98 -24.72
C SER A 129 5.56 17.59 -24.85
N VAL A 130 5.59 18.92 -25.04
CA VAL A 130 6.82 19.71 -25.11
C VAL A 130 6.69 20.87 -24.14
N HIS A 131 7.64 20.97 -23.21
CA HIS A 131 7.74 22.07 -22.27
C HIS A 131 8.97 22.91 -22.56
N GLY A 132 8.83 24.24 -22.53
CA GLY A 132 9.91 25.18 -22.81
C GLY A 132 10.43 25.85 -21.54
N TYR A 133 11.72 26.08 -21.49
CA TYR A 133 12.40 26.65 -20.33
C TYR A 133 13.36 27.75 -20.75
N THR A 134 13.52 28.75 -19.89
CA THR A 134 14.42 29.89 -20.09
C THR A 134 15.82 29.59 -19.55
N ILE A 135 16.76 30.50 -19.81
CA ILE A 135 18.13 30.38 -19.34
C ILE A 135 18.28 30.38 -17.82
N ASN A 136 17.30 30.94 -17.10
CA ASN A 136 17.31 30.99 -15.61
C ASN A 136 16.76 29.72 -14.96
N ASP A 137 16.09 28.86 -15.73
CA ASP A 137 15.46 27.66 -15.19
C ASP A 137 16.49 26.55 -14.94
N PRO A 138 16.38 25.82 -13.82
CA PRO A 138 17.25 24.67 -13.54
C PRO A 138 17.11 23.59 -14.60
N ILE A 139 18.20 22.92 -14.94
CA ILE A 139 18.19 21.81 -15.90
C ILE A 139 17.97 20.50 -15.12
N PRO A 140 16.83 19.79 -15.31
CA PRO A 140 16.58 18.52 -14.68
C PRO A 140 17.65 17.48 -15.03
N GLY A 141 18.23 16.83 -14.01
CA GLY A 141 19.26 15.81 -14.22
C GLY A 141 20.63 16.33 -14.64
N GLY A 142 20.84 17.64 -14.73
CA GLY A 142 22.10 18.23 -15.19
C GLY A 142 23.30 17.96 -14.29
N CYS A 143 23.08 17.65 -13.00
CA CYS A 143 24.09 17.26 -12.02
C CYS A 143 23.96 15.80 -11.57
N ASN A 144 23.70 14.90 -12.51
CA ASN A 144 23.60 13.49 -12.16
C ASN A 144 24.96 12.89 -11.79
N MET A 145 25.20 12.68 -10.51
CA MET A 145 26.42 12.06 -9.97
C MET A 145 26.17 10.70 -9.34
N GLU A 146 24.90 10.32 -9.10
CA GLU A 146 24.54 9.13 -8.33
C GLU A 146 24.07 7.96 -9.20
N PHE A 147 23.56 8.26 -10.41
CA PHE A 147 22.98 7.25 -11.28
C PHE A 147 23.76 7.13 -12.59
N SER A 148 23.96 5.89 -13.05
CA SER A 148 24.48 5.60 -14.38
C SER A 148 23.39 5.84 -15.44
N ILE A 149 22.86 7.06 -15.50
CA ILE A 149 21.87 7.49 -16.48
C ILE A 149 22.59 8.34 -17.54
N LEU A 150 22.17 8.20 -18.79
CA LEU A 150 22.64 9.05 -19.89
C LEU A 150 22.48 10.52 -19.51
N LYS A 151 23.45 11.36 -19.90
CA LYS A 151 23.62 12.78 -19.48
C LYS A 151 22.39 13.69 -19.64
N ILE A 152 21.30 13.23 -20.21
CA ILE A 152 20.16 14.08 -20.61
C ILE A 152 18.84 13.39 -20.26
N TYR A 153 18.68 12.99 -18.98
CA TYR A 153 17.45 12.35 -18.55
C TYR A 153 16.66 13.23 -17.58
N PRO A 154 15.56 13.89 -18.05
CA PRO A 154 14.71 14.71 -17.17
C PRO A 154 13.60 13.91 -16.50
N PHE A 155 13.60 12.60 -16.58
CA PHE A 155 12.54 11.76 -16.03
C PHE A 155 12.89 11.17 -14.66
N LEU A 156 11.87 10.68 -13.99
CA LEU A 156 12.01 9.97 -12.75
C LEU A 156 12.24 8.49 -13.03
N TYR A 157 13.22 7.92 -12.37
CA TYR A 157 13.36 6.48 -12.32
C TYR A 157 12.47 5.93 -11.20
N THR A 158 11.50 5.10 -11.57
CA THR A 158 10.58 4.47 -10.62
C THR A 158 10.79 2.97 -10.67
N GLN A 159 11.30 2.42 -9.58
CA GLN A 159 11.44 0.98 -9.40
C GLN A 159 10.34 0.49 -8.46
N THR A 160 9.48 -0.38 -8.97
CA THR A 160 8.43 -1.01 -8.19
C THR A 160 8.91 -2.37 -7.69
N LEU A 161 8.91 -2.52 -6.37
CA LEU A 161 9.15 -3.76 -5.67
C LEU A 161 7.84 -4.22 -5.02
N SER A 162 7.77 -5.46 -4.56
CA SER A 162 6.53 -6.00 -3.96
C SER A 162 6.09 -5.25 -2.70
N GLU A 163 7.04 -4.71 -1.95
CA GLU A 163 6.81 -4.10 -0.64
C GLU A 163 6.87 -2.58 -0.67
N TYR A 164 7.68 -2.01 -1.56
CA TYR A 164 7.87 -0.56 -1.65
C TYR A 164 8.16 -0.10 -3.08
N ILE A 165 8.01 1.18 -3.30
CA ILE A 165 8.32 1.86 -4.55
C ILE A 165 9.48 2.81 -4.28
N LEU A 166 10.52 2.70 -5.09
CA LEU A 166 11.66 3.60 -5.08
C LEU A 166 11.51 4.62 -6.20
N VAL A 167 11.47 5.89 -5.84
CA VAL A 167 11.40 7.02 -6.79
C VAL A 167 12.70 7.79 -6.68
N GLU A 168 13.42 7.87 -7.80
CA GLU A 168 14.72 8.51 -7.89
C GLU A 168 14.71 9.57 -8.98
N ALA A 169 15.31 10.72 -8.71
CA ALA A 169 15.47 11.81 -9.65
C ALA A 169 16.92 12.26 -9.67
N ALA A 170 17.51 12.36 -10.85
CA ALA A 170 18.85 12.90 -11.00
C ALA A 170 18.90 14.36 -10.51
N ALA A 171 19.96 14.75 -9.85
CA ALA A 171 20.10 16.08 -9.30
C ALA A 171 20.08 17.16 -10.40
N PRO A 172 19.34 18.28 -10.23
CA PRO A 172 19.29 19.35 -11.20
C PRO A 172 20.58 20.17 -11.18
N SER A 173 21.00 20.67 -12.35
CA SER A 173 22.06 21.68 -12.40
C SER A 173 21.50 23.08 -12.21
N ALA A 174 22.36 24.00 -11.78
CA ALA A 174 22.05 25.42 -11.80
C ALA A 174 21.87 25.91 -13.25
N PRO A 175 21.07 26.96 -13.48
CA PRO A 175 20.97 27.56 -14.79
C PRO A 175 22.32 28.14 -15.23
N ALA A 176 22.66 27.90 -16.48
CA ALA A 176 23.72 28.58 -17.27
C ALA A 176 25.05 28.91 -16.55
N SER A 177 25.50 28.10 -15.62
CA SER A 177 26.81 28.30 -15.03
C SER A 177 27.76 27.20 -15.46
N ASP A 178 28.92 27.59 -15.99
CA ASP A 178 30.08 26.72 -16.22
C ASP A 178 30.65 26.13 -14.91
N LYS A 179 29.90 26.25 -13.82
CA LYS A 179 30.32 25.78 -12.50
C LYS A 179 30.01 24.31 -12.35
N GLU A 180 31.00 23.58 -11.88
CA GLU A 180 30.88 22.20 -11.46
C GLU A 180 29.67 21.99 -10.53
N CYS A 181 29.10 20.81 -10.54
CA CYS A 181 28.02 20.40 -9.63
C CYS A 181 28.50 20.37 -8.18
N VAL A 182 28.50 21.51 -7.53
CA VAL A 182 28.98 21.69 -6.15
C VAL A 182 27.81 21.60 -5.18
N TYR A 183 27.99 20.85 -4.10
CA TYR A 183 27.05 20.82 -2.98
C TYR A 183 27.33 22.02 -2.02
N PRO A 184 26.30 22.73 -1.50
CA PRO A 184 24.87 22.49 -1.70
C PRO A 184 24.42 22.93 -3.08
N LEU A 185 23.55 22.09 -3.69
CA LEU A 185 23.01 22.33 -5.02
C LEU A 185 22.38 23.72 -5.12
N GLN A 186 22.67 24.43 -6.21
CA GLN A 186 22.07 25.74 -6.45
C GLN A 186 20.57 25.64 -6.83
N ALA A 187 20.06 24.42 -6.96
CA ALA A 187 18.66 24.13 -7.18
C ALA A 187 18.18 23.02 -6.22
N ASN A 188 17.01 23.24 -5.63
CA ASN A 188 16.37 22.28 -4.73
C ASN A 188 15.35 21.44 -5.47
N MET A 189 15.17 20.19 -5.06
CA MET A 189 14.16 19.27 -5.58
C MET A 189 13.05 19.04 -4.55
N THR A 190 11.81 19.15 -5.01
CA THR A 190 10.62 18.78 -4.22
C THR A 190 9.87 17.69 -4.97
N PHE A 191 9.61 16.59 -4.28
CA PHE A 191 8.90 15.43 -4.82
C PHE A 191 7.41 15.55 -4.50
N TYR A 192 6.58 15.20 -5.47
CA TYR A 192 5.12 15.18 -5.36
C TYR A 192 4.58 13.87 -5.89
N MET A 193 3.45 13.44 -5.34
CA MET A 193 2.70 12.30 -5.85
C MET A 193 1.20 12.60 -5.89
N MET A 194 0.50 11.92 -6.78
CA MET A 194 -0.95 11.95 -6.87
C MET A 194 -1.46 10.53 -7.09
N TYR A 195 -2.43 10.11 -6.29
CA TYR A 195 -3.07 8.81 -6.49
C TYR A 195 -4.16 8.85 -7.55
N LEU A 196 -4.25 7.77 -8.30
CA LEU A 196 -5.37 7.45 -9.18
C LEU A 196 -6.43 6.65 -8.41
N ALA A 197 -7.61 6.46 -9.01
CA ALA A 197 -8.65 5.62 -8.42
C ALA A 197 -8.17 4.17 -8.30
N GLU A 198 -8.56 3.50 -7.21
CA GLU A 198 -8.21 2.10 -6.93
C GLU A 198 -8.74 1.16 -8.01
N LEU A 199 -7.92 0.18 -8.37
CA LEU A 199 -8.20 -0.82 -9.41
C LEU A 199 -8.71 -0.22 -10.73
N ASN A 200 -8.27 1.00 -11.04
CA ASN A 200 -8.62 1.68 -12.27
C ASN A 200 -7.43 1.67 -13.23
N PHE A 201 -7.40 0.70 -14.11
CA PHE A 201 -6.36 0.50 -15.10
C PHE A 201 -6.72 1.04 -16.49
N TYR A 202 -7.72 1.92 -16.58
CA TYR A 202 -8.10 2.55 -17.86
C TYR A 202 -7.14 3.66 -18.25
N PRO A 203 -6.89 3.87 -19.55
CA PRO A 203 -5.96 4.90 -20.02
C PRO A 203 -6.44 6.33 -19.74
N GLU A 204 -7.74 6.60 -19.73
CA GLU A 204 -8.26 7.97 -19.55
C GLU A 204 -7.94 8.59 -18.17
N PRO A 205 -8.15 7.91 -17.03
CA PRO A 205 -7.74 8.42 -15.72
C PRO A 205 -6.23 8.61 -15.63
N TYR A 206 -5.44 7.70 -16.22
CA TYR A 206 -4.00 7.81 -16.26
C TYR A 206 -3.55 9.08 -17.00
N PHE A 207 -3.99 9.29 -18.25
CA PHE A 207 -3.58 10.47 -19.02
C PHE A 207 -4.10 11.77 -18.40
N THR A 208 -5.30 11.76 -17.81
CA THR A 208 -5.83 12.93 -17.10
C THR A 208 -4.97 13.27 -15.89
N GLY A 209 -4.60 12.27 -15.09
CA GLY A 209 -3.73 12.42 -13.95
C GLY A 209 -2.33 12.87 -14.34
N LEU A 210 -1.76 12.25 -15.37
CA LEU A 210 -0.46 12.59 -15.91
C LEU A 210 -0.38 14.08 -16.31
N ARG A 211 -1.35 14.58 -17.06
CA ARG A 211 -1.41 15.99 -17.49
C ARG A 211 -1.49 16.95 -16.32
N ARG A 212 -2.17 16.58 -15.22
CA ARG A 212 -2.20 17.36 -13.98
C ARG A 212 -0.85 17.44 -13.30
N MET A 213 -0.03 16.39 -13.43
CA MET A 213 1.29 16.29 -12.80
C MET A 213 2.45 16.75 -13.70
N MET A 214 2.16 17.36 -14.85
CA MET A 214 3.17 17.89 -15.79
C MET A 214 3.38 19.40 -15.64
N THR A 215 2.45 20.13 -15.03
CA THR A 215 2.53 21.58 -14.84
C THR A 215 2.64 21.93 -13.36
N LEU A 216 3.34 23.03 -13.05
CA LEU A 216 3.51 23.46 -11.66
C LEU A 216 2.16 23.72 -10.96
N GLU A 217 1.24 24.41 -11.65
CA GLU A 217 -0.10 24.67 -11.13
C GLU A 217 -0.84 23.37 -10.79
N GLY A 218 -0.83 22.41 -11.72
CA GLY A 218 -1.47 21.11 -11.52
C GLY A 218 -0.82 20.31 -10.40
N ILE A 219 0.51 20.31 -10.32
CA ILE A 219 1.26 19.63 -9.25
C ILE A 219 0.91 20.21 -7.88
N LEU A 220 0.89 21.53 -7.73
CA LEU A 220 0.57 22.19 -6.46
C LEU A 220 -0.90 22.02 -6.06
N LYS A 221 -1.81 21.89 -7.05
CA LYS A 221 -3.24 21.74 -6.79
C LYS A 221 -3.68 20.32 -6.49
N TYR A 222 -3.10 19.34 -7.18
CA TYR A 222 -3.54 17.93 -7.14
C TYR A 222 -2.51 16.99 -6.52
N GLY A 223 -1.25 17.39 -6.45
CA GLY A 223 -0.17 16.60 -5.89
C GLY A 223 -0.01 16.81 -4.39
N THR A 224 0.33 15.74 -3.69
CA THR A 224 0.75 15.77 -2.29
C THR A 224 2.27 15.76 -2.23
N GLU A 225 2.86 16.68 -1.48
CA GLU A 225 4.31 16.72 -1.30
C GLU A 225 4.80 15.49 -0.54
N ILE A 226 5.86 14.87 -1.08
CA ILE A 226 6.53 13.74 -0.45
C ILE A 226 7.66 14.31 0.41
N PRO A 227 7.59 14.18 1.76
CA PRO A 227 8.58 14.78 2.63
C PRO A 227 9.97 14.16 2.44
N TYR A 228 10.99 14.95 2.75
CA TYR A 228 12.35 14.46 2.87
C TYR A 228 12.52 13.76 4.23
N ILE A 229 12.96 12.50 4.22
CA ILE A 229 13.16 11.75 5.47
C ILE A 229 14.63 11.44 5.71
N SER A 230 15.39 11.07 4.67
CA SER A 230 16.77 10.64 4.83
C SER A 230 17.59 10.82 3.56
N TRP A 231 18.90 10.95 3.71
CA TRP A 231 19.85 10.94 2.59
C TRP A 231 19.79 9.61 1.79
N PRO A 232 19.89 9.65 0.46
CA PRO A 232 20.18 10.82 -0.39
C PRO A 232 18.92 11.65 -0.72
N ALA A 233 19.12 12.95 -0.95
CA ALA A 233 18.03 13.89 -1.28
C ALA A 233 17.32 13.58 -2.60
N THR A 234 17.99 12.87 -3.49
CA THR A 234 17.54 12.46 -4.83
C THR A 234 16.59 11.27 -4.82
N ARG A 235 16.42 10.61 -3.68
CA ARG A 235 15.69 9.34 -3.55
C ARG A 235 14.56 9.44 -2.54
N ARG A 236 13.41 8.84 -2.90
CA ARG A 236 12.27 8.63 -1.99
C ARG A 236 11.84 7.17 -2.03
N MET A 237 11.68 6.58 -0.87
CA MET A 237 11.13 5.24 -0.69
C MET A 237 9.70 5.36 -0.17
N LEU A 238 8.74 4.75 -0.85
CA LEU A 238 7.30 4.81 -0.51
C LEU A 238 6.77 3.40 -0.29
N SER A 239 5.83 3.22 0.64
CA SER A 239 5.13 1.95 0.77
C SER A 239 4.31 1.66 -0.49
N ALA A 240 4.39 0.43 -1.01
CA ALA A 240 3.61 0.02 -2.17
C ALA A 240 2.17 -0.31 -1.79
N TYR A 241 1.22 0.19 -2.59
CA TYR A 241 -0.21 -0.12 -2.50
C TYR A 241 -0.67 -0.75 -3.82
N PRO A 242 -0.45 -2.08 -4.01
CA PRO A 242 -0.80 -2.77 -5.23
C PRO A 242 -2.26 -2.56 -5.66
N GLY A 243 -2.44 -2.22 -6.94
CA GLY A 243 -3.74 -1.90 -7.51
C GLY A 243 -4.14 -0.43 -7.45
N THR A 244 -3.40 0.41 -6.69
CA THR A 244 -3.61 1.86 -6.66
C THR A 244 -2.52 2.55 -7.46
N GLY A 245 -2.90 3.17 -8.57
CA GLY A 245 -1.96 3.93 -9.40
C GLY A 245 -1.49 5.19 -8.69
N ALA A 246 -0.20 5.50 -8.78
CA ALA A 246 0.38 6.74 -8.30
C ALA A 246 1.24 7.38 -9.38
N ILE A 247 1.09 8.68 -9.59
CA ILE A 247 1.90 9.47 -10.52
C ILE A 247 2.84 10.33 -9.68
N TYR A 248 4.12 10.26 -10.01
CA TYR A 248 5.19 10.98 -9.33
C TYR A 248 5.70 12.11 -10.20
N ALA A 249 5.90 13.27 -9.62
CA ALA A 249 6.50 14.43 -10.27
C ALA A 249 7.54 15.05 -9.35
N VAL A 250 8.57 15.66 -9.95
CA VAL A 250 9.58 16.41 -9.22
C VAL A 250 9.69 17.80 -9.82
N VAL A 251 9.73 18.79 -8.94
CA VAL A 251 9.95 20.19 -9.31
C VAL A 251 11.32 20.60 -8.80
N ALA A 252 12.20 20.99 -9.74
CA ALA A 252 13.45 21.66 -9.41
C ALA A 252 13.20 23.16 -9.34
N ARG A 253 13.64 23.82 -8.27
CA ARG A 253 13.56 25.27 -8.09
C ARG A 253 14.94 25.86 -7.89
N SER A 254 15.24 26.96 -8.54
CA SER A 254 16.48 27.69 -8.35
C SER A 254 16.51 28.29 -6.93
N ASN A 255 17.68 28.19 -6.28
CA ASN A 255 17.92 28.87 -5.00
C ASN A 255 18.21 30.37 -5.19
N LEU A 256 18.59 30.77 -6.39
CA LEU A 256 18.93 32.16 -6.74
C LEU A 256 17.68 32.95 -7.15
N ASP A 257 16.79 32.33 -7.93
CA ASP A 257 15.54 32.92 -8.39
C ASP A 257 14.37 31.99 -8.07
N LYS A 258 13.55 32.42 -7.11
CA LYS A 258 12.37 31.62 -6.66
C LYS A 258 11.30 31.43 -7.74
N GLN A 259 11.33 32.25 -8.81
CA GLN A 259 10.41 32.13 -9.94
C GLN A 259 10.93 31.14 -10.99
N ALA A 260 12.22 30.83 -10.99
CA ALA A 260 12.81 29.89 -11.92
C ALA A 260 12.63 28.45 -11.42
N TYR A 261 11.94 27.65 -12.23
CA TYR A 261 11.68 26.25 -11.92
C TYR A 261 11.64 25.39 -13.18
N SER A 262 11.88 24.11 -13.02
CA SER A 262 11.64 23.11 -14.05
C SER A 262 10.92 21.89 -13.46
N VAL A 263 10.17 21.20 -14.32
CA VAL A 263 9.45 19.99 -13.95
C VAL A 263 10.09 18.80 -14.65
N TYR A 264 10.39 17.75 -13.91
CA TYR A 264 10.87 16.49 -14.45
C TYR A 264 9.76 15.79 -15.22
N VAL A 265 10.14 14.92 -16.15
CA VAL A 265 9.18 14.03 -16.81
C VAL A 265 8.54 13.14 -15.74
N PRO A 266 7.22 13.20 -15.53
CA PRO A 266 6.56 12.42 -14.51
C PRO A 266 6.62 10.93 -14.82
N SER A 267 6.64 10.13 -13.76
CA SER A 267 6.61 8.67 -13.83
C SER A 267 5.40 8.15 -13.06
N TYR A 268 5.05 6.87 -13.25
CA TYR A 268 3.93 6.26 -12.52
C TYR A 268 4.25 4.83 -12.08
N SER A 269 3.48 4.35 -11.12
CA SER A 269 3.46 2.95 -10.71
C SER A 269 2.09 2.58 -10.19
N TYR A 270 1.66 1.34 -10.45
CA TYR A 270 0.48 0.74 -9.82
C TYR A 270 0.83 -0.09 -8.58
N GLY A 271 2.06 0.01 -8.09
CA GLY A 271 2.52 -0.72 -6.91
C GLY A 271 2.71 -2.23 -7.13
N CYS A 272 2.70 -2.70 -8.37
CA CYS A 272 2.88 -4.10 -8.75
C CYS A 272 3.88 -4.22 -9.90
N THR A 273 4.63 -5.32 -9.94
CA THR A 273 5.72 -5.54 -10.92
C THR A 273 5.24 -6.01 -12.29
N ASN A 274 4.14 -6.76 -12.37
CA ASN A 274 3.67 -7.44 -13.58
C ASN A 274 2.23 -7.06 -13.92
N LEU A 275 2.02 -5.78 -14.23
CA LEU A 275 0.69 -5.24 -14.53
C LEU A 275 0.09 -5.81 -15.83
N ALA A 276 0.92 -6.04 -16.85
CA ALA A 276 0.48 -6.45 -18.18
C ALA A 276 0.06 -7.92 -18.28
N ASP A 277 0.68 -8.80 -17.48
CA ASP A 277 0.51 -10.25 -17.62
C ASP A 277 -0.50 -10.83 -16.63
N TYR A 278 -0.54 -10.33 -15.39
CA TYR A 278 -1.29 -10.96 -14.28
C TYR A 278 -2.22 -10.02 -13.52
N GLY A 279 -2.32 -8.76 -13.92
CA GLY A 279 -2.99 -7.76 -13.10
C GLY A 279 -2.17 -7.42 -11.84
N CYS A 280 -2.77 -6.67 -10.92
CA CYS A 280 -2.14 -6.29 -9.65
C CYS A 280 -2.61 -7.16 -8.47
N GLU A 281 -2.74 -8.46 -8.66
CA GLU A 281 -3.21 -9.35 -7.60
C GLU A 281 -2.10 -9.59 -6.56
N MET A 282 -2.44 -9.40 -5.29
CA MET A 282 -1.52 -9.69 -4.19
C MET A 282 -1.45 -11.18 -3.84
N ILE A 283 -2.53 -11.89 -4.12
CA ILE A 283 -2.73 -13.29 -3.77
C ILE A 283 -3.14 -14.02 -5.05
N ASP A 284 -2.18 -14.61 -5.72
CA ASP A 284 -2.32 -15.39 -6.94
C ASP A 284 -2.31 -16.92 -6.69
N ASP A 285 -1.78 -17.33 -5.52
CA ASP A 285 -1.65 -18.74 -5.14
C ASP A 285 -2.97 -19.33 -4.64
N TRP A 286 -3.31 -20.54 -5.06
CA TRP A 286 -4.48 -21.28 -4.59
C TRP A 286 -4.51 -21.49 -3.07
N LEU A 287 -3.34 -21.69 -2.45
CA LEU A 287 -3.22 -21.84 -0.99
C LEU A 287 -3.64 -20.56 -0.27
N SER A 288 -3.17 -19.41 -0.74
CA SER A 288 -3.50 -18.10 -0.19
C SER A 288 -4.99 -17.81 -0.31
N GLN A 289 -5.62 -18.19 -1.44
CA GLN A 289 -7.07 -18.03 -1.65
C GLN A 289 -7.90 -18.89 -0.68
N ILE A 290 -7.50 -20.15 -0.48
CA ILE A 290 -8.16 -21.04 0.50
C ILE A 290 -7.99 -20.50 1.92
N LEU A 291 -6.81 -20.04 2.30
CA LEU A 291 -6.56 -19.45 3.62
C LEU A 291 -7.38 -18.18 3.82
N CYS A 292 -7.52 -17.36 2.80
CA CYS A 292 -8.36 -16.16 2.82
C CYS A 292 -9.84 -16.51 3.06
N LEU A 293 -10.37 -17.50 2.34
CA LEU A 293 -11.74 -17.97 2.54
C LEU A 293 -11.94 -18.58 3.94
N ALA A 294 -10.99 -19.39 4.40
CA ALA A 294 -11.02 -19.96 5.74
C ALA A 294 -10.99 -18.87 6.83
N LEU A 295 -10.17 -17.83 6.63
CA LEU A 295 -10.10 -16.69 7.54
C LEU A 295 -11.44 -15.95 7.62
N MET A 296 -12.16 -15.81 6.50
CA MET A 296 -13.50 -15.19 6.48
C MET A 296 -14.49 -15.98 7.33
N VAL A 297 -14.56 -17.30 7.16
CA VAL A 297 -15.47 -18.17 7.92
C VAL A 297 -15.13 -18.16 9.41
N VAL A 298 -13.85 -18.29 9.75
CA VAL A 298 -13.35 -18.24 11.14
C VAL A 298 -13.63 -16.88 11.75
N GLY A 299 -13.40 -15.78 11.00
CA GLY A 299 -13.67 -14.43 11.46
C GLY A 299 -15.13 -14.20 11.84
N VAL A 300 -16.07 -14.60 10.99
CA VAL A 300 -17.51 -14.54 11.29
C VAL A 300 -17.85 -15.38 12.51
N PHE A 301 -17.32 -16.59 12.60
CA PHE A 301 -17.54 -17.47 13.75
C PHE A 301 -17.06 -16.84 15.05
N ILE A 302 -15.85 -16.30 15.10
CA ILE A 302 -15.30 -15.63 16.29
C ILE A 302 -16.11 -14.37 16.61
N CYS A 303 -16.50 -13.57 15.61
CA CYS A 303 -17.26 -12.34 15.78
C CYS A 303 -18.61 -12.57 16.47
N PHE A 304 -19.33 -13.67 16.19
CA PHE A 304 -20.64 -13.92 16.75
C PHE A 304 -20.66 -14.96 17.88
N PHE A 305 -19.73 -15.90 17.89
CA PHE A 305 -19.74 -17.04 18.81
C PHE A 305 -18.48 -17.20 19.65
N GLY A 306 -17.46 -16.34 19.47
CA GLY A 306 -16.15 -16.48 20.09
C GLY A 306 -16.22 -16.73 21.59
N HIS A 307 -16.84 -15.83 22.34
CA HIS A 307 -16.94 -15.96 23.80
C HIS A 307 -17.68 -17.22 24.28
N ARG A 308 -18.67 -17.69 23.51
CA ARG A 308 -19.38 -18.95 23.87
C ARG A 308 -18.47 -20.16 23.70
N PHE A 309 -17.67 -20.19 22.66
CA PHE A 309 -16.72 -21.27 22.40
C PHE A 309 -15.30 -20.86 22.84
N PHE A 310 -15.20 -20.46 24.09
CA PHE A 310 -14.00 -19.91 24.70
C PHE A 310 -12.72 -20.70 24.40
N LYS A 311 -12.79 -22.04 24.41
CA LYS A 311 -11.64 -22.90 24.08
C LYS A 311 -11.19 -22.73 22.63
N THR A 312 -12.13 -22.58 21.70
CA THR A 312 -11.87 -22.36 20.27
C THR A 312 -11.32 -20.97 20.03
N GLU A 313 -11.85 -19.96 20.74
CA GLU A 313 -11.33 -18.60 20.73
C GLU A 313 -9.87 -18.56 21.19
N MET A 314 -9.54 -19.22 22.28
CA MET A 314 -8.19 -19.34 22.81
C MET A 314 -7.23 -19.95 21.79
N PHE A 315 -7.68 -21.01 21.09
CA PHE A 315 -6.92 -21.61 20.01
C PHE A 315 -6.63 -20.60 18.90
N PHE A 316 -7.66 -19.86 18.42
CA PHE A 316 -7.47 -18.90 17.33
C PHE A 316 -6.64 -17.68 17.75
N ALA A 317 -6.76 -17.22 19.00
CA ALA A 317 -5.90 -16.15 19.51
C ALA A 317 -4.42 -16.55 19.47
N GLY A 318 -4.09 -17.77 19.89
CA GLY A 318 -2.75 -18.33 19.78
C GLY A 318 -2.34 -18.56 18.33
N PHE A 319 -3.25 -19.05 17.50
CA PHE A 319 -3.01 -19.29 16.07
C PHE A 319 -2.60 -18.02 15.33
N PHE A 320 -3.37 -16.93 15.42
CA PHE A 320 -3.08 -15.68 14.73
C PHE A 320 -1.77 -15.04 15.22
N SER A 321 -1.55 -15.02 16.55
CA SER A 321 -0.29 -14.55 17.10
C SER A 321 0.89 -15.38 16.59
N GLY A 322 0.74 -16.71 16.59
CA GLY A 322 1.77 -17.65 16.13
C GLY A 322 2.10 -17.48 14.65
N VAL A 323 1.07 -17.31 13.79
CA VAL A 323 1.25 -17.06 12.36
C VAL A 323 2.07 -15.79 12.13
N ILE A 324 1.68 -14.67 12.76
CA ILE A 324 2.34 -13.38 12.55
C ILE A 324 3.80 -13.44 13.05
N ILE A 325 4.02 -13.94 14.26
CA ILE A 325 5.36 -14.02 14.86
C ILE A 325 6.26 -14.94 14.01
N THR A 326 5.77 -16.11 13.62
CA THR A 326 6.56 -17.07 12.84
C THR A 326 6.85 -16.55 11.44
N TYR A 327 5.87 -15.90 10.79
CA TYR A 327 6.07 -15.26 9.50
C TYR A 327 7.21 -14.23 9.57
N ILE A 328 7.19 -13.34 10.57
CA ILE A 328 8.24 -12.34 10.77
C ILE A 328 9.60 -13.02 11.03
N LEU A 329 9.66 -14.00 11.93
CA LEU A 329 10.92 -14.67 12.29
C LEU A 329 11.55 -15.41 11.10
N ILE A 330 10.75 -16.17 10.33
CA ILE A 330 11.27 -16.89 9.17
C ILE A 330 11.73 -15.90 8.09
N ALA A 331 10.94 -14.88 7.80
CA ALA A 331 11.27 -13.89 6.78
C ALA A 331 12.52 -13.05 7.12
N LEU A 332 12.85 -12.89 8.41
CA LEU A 332 14.10 -12.25 8.85
C LEU A 332 15.34 -13.15 8.69
N ILE A 333 15.17 -14.47 8.79
CA ILE A 333 16.30 -15.41 8.81
C ILE A 333 16.58 -15.96 7.41
N THR A 334 15.54 -16.18 6.61
CA THR A 334 15.65 -16.90 5.34
C THR A 334 14.84 -16.23 4.23
N VAL A 335 15.35 -16.34 3.01
CA VAL A 335 14.60 -15.95 1.79
C VAL A 335 13.96 -17.21 1.23
N ILE A 336 12.67 -17.36 1.44
CA ILE A 336 11.87 -18.50 0.98
C ILE A 336 10.71 -17.97 0.12
N ASP A 337 10.24 -18.77 -0.81
CA ASP A 337 9.06 -18.44 -1.63
C ASP A 337 7.82 -18.17 -0.77
N LYS A 338 7.02 -17.18 -1.16
CA LYS A 338 5.83 -16.73 -0.41
C LYS A 338 4.88 -17.86 -0.01
N PRO A 339 4.50 -18.83 -0.89
CA PRO A 339 3.62 -19.93 -0.51
C PRO A 339 4.22 -20.83 0.58
N ALA A 340 5.52 -21.16 0.47
CA ALA A 340 6.20 -21.99 1.46
C ALA A 340 6.31 -21.30 2.82
N LEU A 341 6.61 -19.98 2.82
CA LEU A 341 6.63 -19.15 4.03
C LEU A 341 5.26 -19.12 4.71
N LEU A 342 4.19 -18.93 3.94
CA LEU A 342 2.82 -18.89 4.44
C LEU A 342 2.38 -20.25 5.00
N ALA A 343 2.75 -21.35 4.32
CA ALA A 343 2.48 -22.71 4.81
C ALA A 343 3.20 -22.98 6.13
N ALA A 344 4.49 -22.65 6.23
CA ALA A 344 5.27 -22.81 7.45
C ALA A 344 4.70 -21.99 8.62
N ALA A 345 4.34 -20.73 8.37
CA ALA A 345 3.70 -19.87 9.36
C ALA A 345 2.34 -20.43 9.83
N THR A 346 1.54 -20.97 8.90
CA THR A 346 0.23 -21.57 9.22
C THR A 346 0.39 -22.81 10.10
N VAL A 347 1.31 -23.72 9.76
CA VAL A 347 1.59 -24.92 10.58
C VAL A 347 2.07 -24.52 11.98
N SER A 348 2.97 -23.56 12.06
CA SER A 348 3.43 -23.03 13.35
C SER A 348 2.28 -22.38 14.15
N GLY A 349 1.39 -21.64 13.47
CA GLY A 349 0.21 -21.08 14.10
C GLY A 349 -0.70 -22.13 14.74
N ILE A 350 -0.91 -23.27 14.07
CA ILE A 350 -1.67 -24.42 14.64
C ILE A 350 -1.02 -24.91 15.93
N PHE A 351 0.31 -25.01 15.93
CA PHE A 351 1.07 -25.43 17.11
C PHE A 351 0.92 -24.44 18.27
N PHE A 352 1.09 -23.14 18.02
CA PHE A 352 0.90 -22.10 19.05
C PHE A 352 -0.54 -22.02 19.55
N GLY A 353 -1.53 -22.18 18.67
CA GLY A 353 -2.93 -22.29 19.05
C GLY A 353 -3.20 -23.47 19.97
N GLY A 354 -2.60 -24.64 19.67
CA GLY A 354 -2.66 -25.83 20.51
C GLY A 354 -2.02 -25.62 21.89
N ILE A 355 -0.86 -24.96 21.95
CA ILE A 355 -0.19 -24.63 23.23
C ILE A 355 -1.07 -23.71 24.06
N TRP A 356 -1.67 -22.67 23.47
CA TRP A 356 -2.51 -21.73 24.20
C TRP A 356 -3.80 -22.37 24.69
N TRP A 357 -4.42 -23.26 23.89
CA TRP A 357 -5.53 -24.09 24.31
C TRP A 357 -5.17 -25.03 25.47
N LEU A 358 -3.99 -25.70 25.41
CA LEU A 358 -3.46 -26.55 26.46
C LEU A 358 -3.17 -25.78 27.74
N PHE A 359 -2.67 -24.58 27.64
CA PHE A 359 -2.42 -23.68 28.75
C PHE A 359 -3.69 -23.38 29.53
N TRP A 360 -4.80 -23.09 28.86
CA TRP A 360 -6.11 -22.96 29.50
C TRP A 360 -6.54 -24.28 30.20
N TRP A 361 -6.32 -25.40 29.54
CA TRP A 361 -6.69 -26.71 30.08
C TRP A 361 -5.91 -27.07 31.35
N LEU A 362 -4.65 -26.65 31.47
CA LEU A 362 -3.80 -26.93 32.63
C LEU A 362 -4.05 -25.97 33.79
N TYR A 363 -4.12 -24.68 33.53
CA TYR A 363 -4.10 -23.64 34.57
C TYR A 363 -5.48 -23.03 34.85
N GLY A 364 -6.33 -22.87 33.86
CA GLY A 364 -7.69 -22.34 33.99
C GLY A 364 -7.80 -20.93 34.54
N ILE A 365 -6.78 -20.08 34.37
CA ILE A 365 -6.73 -18.70 34.86
C ILE A 365 -7.40 -17.75 33.86
N PRO A 366 -8.60 -17.16 34.14
CA PRO A 366 -9.33 -16.35 33.16
C PRO A 366 -8.59 -15.10 32.71
N VAL A 367 -7.92 -14.40 33.63
CA VAL A 367 -7.18 -13.16 33.31
C VAL A 367 -6.08 -13.44 32.31
N LEU A 368 -5.34 -14.52 32.46
CA LEU A 368 -4.26 -14.90 31.58
C LEU A 368 -4.79 -15.35 30.20
N ALA A 369 -5.97 -16.00 30.21
CA ALA A 369 -6.63 -16.40 28.99
C ALA A 369 -7.07 -15.20 28.12
N VAL A 370 -7.59 -14.13 28.75
CA VAL A 370 -8.02 -12.92 28.07
C VAL A 370 -6.83 -12.02 27.67
N LEU A 371 -5.65 -12.22 28.27
CA LEU A 371 -4.46 -11.40 27.98
C LEU A 371 -4.06 -11.47 26.51
N LEU A 372 -3.99 -12.66 25.91
CA LEU A 372 -3.54 -12.81 24.52
C LEU A 372 -4.51 -12.19 23.50
N PRO A 373 -5.85 -12.42 23.56
CA PRO A 373 -6.80 -11.67 22.76
C PRO A 373 -6.69 -10.16 22.94
N SER A 374 -6.45 -9.67 24.16
CA SER A 374 -6.25 -8.25 24.44
C SER A 374 -4.96 -7.69 23.83
N LEU A 375 -3.88 -8.48 23.82
CA LEU A 375 -2.65 -8.13 23.12
C LEU A 375 -2.85 -8.08 21.60
N ASN A 376 -3.61 -9.01 21.03
CA ASN A 376 -3.95 -8.99 19.60
C ASN A 376 -4.79 -7.76 19.23
N LEU A 377 -5.74 -7.36 20.10
CA LEU A 377 -6.49 -6.12 19.92
C LEU A 377 -5.56 -4.90 20.04
N GLY A 378 -4.64 -4.91 21.00
CA GLY A 378 -3.64 -3.88 21.17
C GLY A 378 -2.71 -3.75 19.94
N PHE A 379 -2.31 -4.88 19.36
CA PHE A 379 -1.54 -4.92 18.11
C PHE A 379 -2.32 -4.27 16.96
N LEU A 380 -3.60 -4.61 16.80
CA LEU A 380 -4.46 -4.01 15.76
C LEU A 380 -4.59 -2.49 15.96
N LEU A 381 -4.84 -2.02 17.19
CA LEU A 381 -4.95 -0.59 17.47
C LEU A 381 -3.63 0.16 17.27
N ALA A 382 -2.50 -0.42 17.68
CA ALA A 382 -1.18 0.15 17.41
C ALA A 382 -0.89 0.22 15.89
N SER A 383 -1.33 -0.79 15.14
CA SER A 383 -1.21 -0.82 13.68
C SER A 383 -2.05 0.27 13.00
N ILE A 384 -3.29 0.49 13.46
CA ILE A 384 -4.16 1.58 12.97
C ILE A 384 -3.51 2.94 13.27
N PHE A 385 -2.98 3.10 14.47
CA PHE A 385 -2.27 4.32 14.86
C PHE A 385 -1.08 4.58 13.93
N TYR A 386 -0.24 3.58 13.69
CA TYR A 386 0.89 3.67 12.78
C TYR A 386 0.48 4.01 11.35
N TYR A 387 -0.59 3.38 10.85
CA TYR A 387 -1.10 3.63 9.49
C TYR A 387 -1.58 5.08 9.26
N ARG A 388 -2.05 5.74 10.32
CA ARG A 388 -2.57 7.12 10.28
C ARG A 388 -1.55 8.19 10.68
N LEU A 389 -0.35 7.78 11.12
CA LEU A 389 0.69 8.73 11.50
C LEU A 389 1.21 9.50 10.29
N PRO A 390 1.48 10.81 10.45
CA PRO A 390 2.16 11.59 9.42
C PRO A 390 3.53 10.99 9.08
N ALA A 391 3.85 10.96 7.79
CA ALA A 391 5.07 10.33 7.28
C ALA A 391 6.36 11.07 7.68
N ASN A 392 6.27 12.31 8.19
CA ASN A 392 7.40 13.21 8.41
C ASN A 392 7.91 13.29 9.85
N ILE A 393 7.65 12.27 10.68
CA ILE A 393 8.10 12.26 12.08
C ILE A 393 9.53 11.68 12.17
N PRO A 394 10.59 12.50 12.34
CA PRO A 394 11.97 12.01 12.34
C PRO A 394 12.26 11.03 13.49
N TYR A 395 11.56 11.19 14.63
CA TYR A 395 11.71 10.34 15.81
C TYR A 395 11.40 8.86 15.52
N LEU A 396 10.44 8.58 14.62
CA LEU A 396 10.01 7.21 14.29
C LEU A 396 10.87 6.53 13.22
N ILE A 397 11.84 7.21 12.64
CA ILE A 397 12.81 6.60 11.71
C ILE A 397 13.68 5.58 12.46
N TRP A 398 13.99 5.85 13.72
CA TRP A 398 14.76 4.95 14.57
C TRP A 398 13.92 3.76 15.01
N ASP A 399 14.36 2.55 14.70
CA ASP A 399 13.61 1.33 15.00
C ASP A 399 13.35 1.14 16.49
N PHE A 400 14.30 1.49 17.34
CA PHE A 400 14.11 1.41 18.79
C PHE A 400 12.93 2.29 19.26
N ASN A 401 12.87 3.53 18.81
CA ASN A 401 11.80 4.46 19.18
C ASN A 401 10.43 4.01 18.66
N PHE A 402 10.42 3.55 17.40
CA PHE A 402 9.21 3.03 16.78
C PHE A 402 8.65 1.82 17.54
N TRP A 403 9.47 0.80 17.75
CA TRP A 403 9.02 -0.42 18.43
C TRP A 403 8.67 -0.17 19.89
N SER A 404 9.39 0.71 20.59
CA SER A 404 9.06 1.11 21.96
C SER A 404 7.68 1.77 22.04
N LEU A 405 7.38 2.71 21.14
CA LEU A 405 6.07 3.36 21.08
C LEU A 405 4.97 2.36 20.68
N PHE A 406 5.24 1.49 19.71
CA PHE A 406 4.29 0.47 19.25
C PHE A 406 3.92 -0.50 20.38
N ILE A 407 4.92 -1.03 21.08
CA ILE A 407 4.73 -1.93 22.22
C ILE A 407 4.02 -1.20 23.37
N LEU A 408 4.36 0.07 23.64
CA LEU A 408 3.68 0.87 24.66
C LEU A 408 2.17 0.99 24.37
N VAL A 409 1.78 1.34 23.15
CA VAL A 409 0.37 1.44 22.75
C VAL A 409 -0.31 0.08 22.87
N MET A 410 0.34 -0.98 22.41
CA MET A 410 -0.18 -2.36 22.51
C MET A 410 -0.41 -2.77 23.98
N MET A 411 0.55 -2.52 24.87
CA MET A 411 0.47 -2.90 26.29
C MET A 411 -0.55 -2.05 27.05
N LEU A 412 -0.61 -0.75 26.80
CA LEU A 412 -1.62 0.12 27.42
C LEU A 412 -3.04 -0.30 27.02
N THR A 413 -3.25 -0.65 25.76
CA THR A 413 -4.54 -1.16 25.28
C THR A 413 -4.89 -2.48 25.97
N ALA A 414 -3.95 -3.43 26.01
CA ALA A 414 -4.17 -4.72 26.64
C ALA A 414 -4.49 -4.55 28.14
N LEU A 415 -3.74 -3.70 28.85
CA LEU A 415 -3.97 -3.42 30.27
C LEU A 415 -5.36 -2.80 30.50
N ALA A 416 -5.73 -1.78 29.70
CA ALA A 416 -7.04 -1.14 29.82
C ALA A 416 -8.21 -2.12 29.58
N VAL A 417 -8.04 -3.03 28.62
CA VAL A 417 -9.06 -3.99 28.24
C VAL A 417 -9.18 -5.10 29.28
N VAL A 418 -8.08 -5.66 29.76
CA VAL A 418 -8.06 -6.76 30.74
C VAL A 418 -8.70 -6.38 32.07
N THR A 419 -8.72 -5.10 32.48
CA THR A 419 -9.36 -4.62 33.70
C THR A 419 -10.85 -4.98 33.77
N VAL A 420 -11.53 -5.14 32.63
CA VAL A 420 -12.95 -5.51 32.54
C VAL A 420 -13.09 -6.88 31.86
N SER A 421 -12.48 -7.91 32.40
CA SER A 421 -12.21 -9.21 31.79
C SER A 421 -13.37 -9.83 30.98
N TYR A 422 -14.61 -9.78 31.47
CA TYR A 422 -15.76 -10.35 30.76
C TYR A 422 -16.14 -9.55 29.52
N ALA A 423 -16.33 -8.24 29.67
CA ALA A 423 -16.65 -7.36 28.54
C ALA A 423 -15.48 -7.28 27.55
N ALA A 424 -14.26 -7.31 28.07
CA ALA A 424 -13.03 -7.34 27.30
C ALA A 424 -13.00 -8.50 26.31
N ASN A 425 -13.30 -9.70 26.78
CA ASN A 425 -13.26 -10.87 25.90
C ASN A 425 -14.30 -10.78 24.78
N ILE A 426 -15.52 -10.32 25.07
CA ILE A 426 -16.55 -10.09 24.05
C ILE A 426 -16.12 -9.02 23.04
N ILE A 427 -15.51 -7.92 23.52
CA ILE A 427 -14.99 -6.86 22.65
C ILE A 427 -13.88 -7.40 21.73
N CYS A 428 -12.92 -8.14 22.29
CA CYS A 428 -11.84 -8.76 21.52
C CYS A 428 -12.39 -9.69 20.45
N CYS A 429 -13.32 -10.59 20.77
CA CYS A 429 -13.95 -11.49 19.80
C CYS A 429 -14.68 -10.73 18.70
N ALA A 430 -15.48 -9.74 19.07
CA ALA A 430 -16.28 -8.97 18.12
C ALA A 430 -15.39 -8.16 17.17
N VAL A 431 -14.41 -7.41 17.71
CA VAL A 431 -13.56 -6.51 16.90
C VAL A 431 -12.57 -7.30 16.06
N LEU A 432 -11.85 -8.27 16.64
CA LEU A 432 -10.85 -9.07 15.91
C LEU A 432 -11.51 -10.03 14.93
N GLY A 433 -12.63 -10.65 15.29
CA GLY A 433 -13.39 -11.51 14.38
C GLY A 433 -13.96 -10.74 13.19
N ALA A 434 -14.54 -9.57 13.45
CA ALA A 434 -15.00 -8.68 12.39
C ALA A 434 -13.84 -8.22 11.49
N TYR A 435 -12.67 -7.86 12.06
CA TYR A 435 -11.50 -7.47 11.29
C TYR A 435 -10.97 -8.62 10.40
N ALA A 436 -10.89 -9.84 10.94
CA ALA A 436 -10.49 -11.02 10.17
C ALA A 436 -11.43 -11.28 8.99
N THR A 437 -12.75 -11.13 9.20
CA THR A 437 -13.75 -11.25 8.13
C THR A 437 -13.55 -10.19 7.05
N VAL A 438 -13.37 -8.94 7.47
CA VAL A 438 -13.22 -7.79 6.58
C VAL A 438 -11.88 -7.83 5.84
N LEU A 439 -10.81 -8.31 6.47
CA LEU A 439 -9.51 -8.50 5.83
C LEU A 439 -9.61 -9.48 4.63
N SER A 440 -10.41 -10.54 4.78
CA SER A 440 -10.68 -11.47 3.70
C SER A 440 -11.58 -10.87 2.61
N LEU A 441 -12.59 -10.09 3.01
CA LEU A 441 -13.47 -9.39 2.08
C LEU A 441 -12.71 -8.33 1.27
N ASP A 442 -11.75 -7.65 1.91
CA ASP A 442 -10.89 -6.63 1.30
C ASP A 442 -10.07 -7.19 0.12
N TYR A 443 -9.68 -8.45 0.19
CA TYR A 443 -9.02 -9.12 -0.94
C TYR A 443 -9.89 -9.06 -2.21
N TYR A 444 -11.19 -9.32 -2.10
CA TYR A 444 -12.11 -9.32 -3.24
C TYR A 444 -12.58 -7.91 -3.64
N MET A 445 -12.70 -7.01 -2.68
CA MET A 445 -13.13 -5.62 -2.93
C MET A 445 -11.98 -4.71 -3.35
N GLY A 446 -10.75 -5.06 -3.00
CA GLY A 446 -9.54 -4.30 -3.33
C GLY A 446 -9.42 -2.98 -2.58
N SER A 447 -9.85 -2.91 -1.32
CA SER A 447 -9.63 -1.73 -0.47
C SER A 447 -8.23 -1.71 0.16
N ASN A 448 -7.88 -0.64 0.87
CA ASN A 448 -6.55 -0.45 1.47
C ASN A 448 -6.48 -0.85 2.97
N LEU A 449 -7.55 -1.41 3.58
CA LEU A 449 -7.56 -1.75 5.00
C LEU A 449 -6.56 -2.86 5.38
N LYS A 450 -6.24 -3.76 4.45
CA LYS A 450 -5.21 -4.79 4.64
C LYS A 450 -3.84 -4.21 4.97
N PHE A 451 -3.52 -3.02 4.44
CA PHE A 451 -2.23 -2.38 4.66
C PHE A 451 -2.03 -1.86 6.09
N ILE A 452 -3.07 -1.82 6.92
CA ILE A 452 -2.96 -1.52 8.35
C ILE A 452 -1.98 -2.50 9.03
N ILE A 453 -2.15 -3.81 8.81
CA ILE A 453 -1.24 -4.83 9.37
C ILE A 453 -0.01 -5.04 8.48
N ILE A 454 -0.19 -5.06 7.15
CA ILE A 454 0.90 -5.35 6.21
C ILE A 454 2.06 -4.35 6.37
N ASN A 455 1.80 -3.07 6.58
CA ASN A 455 2.86 -2.08 6.76
C ASN A 455 3.68 -2.29 8.05
N VAL A 456 3.06 -2.80 9.12
CA VAL A 456 3.78 -3.17 10.35
C VAL A 456 4.66 -4.39 10.09
N ILE A 457 4.15 -5.39 9.39
CA ILE A 457 4.92 -6.58 9.01
C ILE A 457 6.09 -6.18 8.09
N ARG A 458 5.84 -5.33 7.07
CA ARG A 458 6.90 -4.80 6.20
C ARG A 458 7.97 -4.07 7.00
N ARG A 459 7.56 -3.26 7.99
CA ARG A 459 8.50 -2.56 8.89
C ARG A 459 9.36 -3.53 9.69
N ALA A 460 8.84 -4.69 10.06
CA ALA A 460 9.58 -5.71 10.78
C ALA A 460 10.54 -6.50 9.90
N VAL A 461 10.16 -6.78 8.64
CA VAL A 461 10.83 -7.76 7.78
C VAL A 461 11.69 -7.14 6.69
N VAL A 462 11.24 -6.02 6.08
CA VAL A 462 11.90 -5.45 4.91
C VAL A 462 13.07 -4.56 5.36
N PRO A 463 14.29 -4.81 4.86
CA PRO A 463 15.44 -3.97 5.17
C PRO A 463 15.20 -2.51 4.78
N HIS A 464 15.60 -1.60 5.64
CA HIS A 464 15.48 -0.14 5.42
C HIS A 464 14.05 0.39 5.27
N PHE A 465 13.00 -0.39 5.51
CA PHE A 465 11.60 0.09 5.47
C PHE A 465 11.33 1.18 6.52
N ASN A 466 12.21 1.35 7.50
CA ASN A 466 12.19 2.47 8.43
C ASN A 466 12.32 3.85 7.76
N LYS A 467 12.86 3.89 6.54
CA LYS A 467 12.96 5.09 5.70
C LYS A 467 11.80 5.21 4.71
N ALA A 468 10.92 4.22 4.66
CA ALA A 468 9.77 4.26 3.77
C ALA A 468 8.71 5.23 4.27
N ILE A 469 8.24 6.05 3.37
CA ILE A 469 7.18 7.01 3.61
C ILE A 469 5.85 6.26 3.51
N LEU A 470 5.13 6.19 4.61
CA LEU A 470 3.76 5.75 4.61
C LEU A 470 2.89 6.93 4.17
N ALA A 471 2.44 6.89 2.96
CA ALA A 471 1.49 7.85 2.43
C ALA A 471 0.31 7.04 1.87
N PRO A 472 -0.61 6.58 2.72
CA PRO A 472 -1.75 5.82 2.26
C PRO A 472 -2.59 6.65 1.29
N PRO A 473 -3.19 6.03 0.25
CA PRO A 473 -4.13 6.71 -0.62
C PRO A 473 -5.27 7.34 0.16
N ASP A 474 -5.82 8.44 -0.35
CA ASP A 474 -7.02 9.03 0.22
C ASP A 474 -8.15 8.01 0.23
N SER A 475 -8.91 7.98 1.32
CA SER A 475 -10.00 7.01 1.50
C SER A 475 -11.03 7.12 0.38
N GLN A 476 -11.11 6.09 -0.44
CA GLN A 476 -12.07 5.97 -1.53
C GLN A 476 -13.36 5.29 -1.04
N TRP A 477 -14.38 5.24 -1.89
CA TRP A 477 -15.67 4.67 -1.50
C TRP A 477 -15.57 3.20 -1.04
N ARG A 478 -14.62 2.43 -1.61
CA ARG A 478 -14.37 1.03 -1.23
C ARG A 478 -13.82 0.93 0.20
N ASP A 479 -12.85 1.79 0.55
CA ASP A 479 -12.29 1.85 1.90
C ASP A 479 -13.37 2.20 2.93
N VAL A 480 -14.21 3.19 2.60
CA VAL A 480 -15.32 3.61 3.46
C VAL A 480 -16.33 2.47 3.62
N ALA A 481 -16.71 1.80 2.53
CA ALA A 481 -17.66 0.68 2.57
C ALA A 481 -17.14 -0.46 3.45
N VAL A 482 -15.89 -0.87 3.26
CA VAL A 482 -15.25 -1.95 4.03
C VAL A 482 -15.09 -1.56 5.50
N ALA A 483 -14.74 -0.31 5.81
CA ALA A 483 -14.67 0.19 7.18
C ALA A 483 -16.05 0.21 7.87
N LEU A 484 -17.11 0.59 7.15
CA LEU A 484 -18.48 0.56 7.67
C LEU A 484 -18.97 -0.88 7.91
N ILE A 485 -18.62 -1.82 7.02
CA ILE A 485 -18.91 -3.25 7.21
C ILE A 485 -18.20 -3.74 8.48
N TRP A 486 -16.92 -3.38 8.67
CA TRP A 486 -16.18 -3.75 9.88
C TRP A 486 -16.86 -3.23 11.15
N LEU A 487 -17.17 -1.94 11.20
CA LEU A 487 -17.82 -1.32 12.35
C LEU A 487 -19.20 -1.96 12.64
N THR A 488 -19.97 -2.22 11.60
CA THR A 488 -21.29 -2.86 11.71
C THR A 488 -21.19 -4.28 12.23
N LEU A 489 -20.29 -5.09 11.66
CA LEU A 489 -20.06 -6.47 12.13
C LEU A 489 -19.57 -6.51 13.58
N ALA A 490 -18.60 -5.65 13.95
CA ALA A 490 -18.10 -5.59 15.32
C ALA A 490 -19.19 -5.20 16.31
N THR A 491 -20.02 -4.22 15.95
CA THR A 491 -21.14 -3.77 16.81
C THR A 491 -22.21 -4.86 16.95
N LEU A 492 -22.63 -5.45 15.84
CA LEU A 492 -23.62 -6.54 15.85
C LEU A 492 -23.08 -7.78 16.60
N GLY A 493 -21.81 -8.14 16.38
CA GLY A 493 -21.15 -9.23 17.09
C GLY A 493 -21.10 -9.00 18.58
N PHE A 494 -20.72 -7.77 19.01
CA PHE A 494 -20.73 -7.40 20.42
C PHE A 494 -22.13 -7.49 21.04
N LEU A 495 -23.14 -6.88 20.42
CA LEU A 495 -24.52 -6.89 20.90
C LEU A 495 -25.07 -8.31 20.98
N PHE A 496 -24.86 -9.12 19.92
CA PHE A 496 -25.31 -10.51 19.88
C PHE A 496 -24.66 -11.36 20.97
N GLN A 497 -23.34 -11.29 21.13
CA GLN A 497 -22.63 -12.05 22.16
C GLN A 497 -23.04 -11.60 23.57
N HIS A 498 -23.17 -10.28 23.79
CA HIS A 498 -23.60 -9.75 25.07
C HIS A 498 -25.03 -10.21 25.44
N TRP A 499 -25.95 -10.15 24.47
CA TRP A 499 -27.35 -10.61 24.70
C TRP A 499 -27.43 -12.12 24.89
N HIS A 500 -26.74 -12.89 24.06
CA HIS A 500 -26.79 -14.36 24.10
C HIS A 500 -26.16 -14.98 25.36
N ASN A 501 -25.20 -14.30 25.95
CA ASN A 501 -24.50 -14.78 27.17
C ASN A 501 -25.12 -14.24 28.47
N ARG A 502 -26.20 -13.48 28.41
CA ARG A 502 -26.91 -13.00 29.60
C ARG A 502 -27.35 -14.18 30.51
N GLY A 503 -27.07 -14.07 31.81
CA GLY A 503 -27.46 -15.07 32.80
C GLY A 503 -26.58 -16.34 32.81
N ARG A 504 -25.51 -16.40 32.05
CA ARG A 504 -24.53 -17.48 32.07
C ARG A 504 -23.30 -17.09 32.88
N PRO A 505 -22.53 -18.07 33.41
CA PRO A 505 -21.25 -17.76 34.04
C PRO A 505 -20.30 -17.10 33.04
N PRO A 506 -19.51 -16.12 33.48
CA PRO A 506 -18.66 -15.32 32.58
C PRO A 506 -17.57 -16.13 31.86
N PHE A 507 -17.10 -17.20 32.47
CA PHE A 507 -16.13 -18.13 31.90
C PHE A 507 -16.54 -19.58 32.16
N PRO A 508 -16.20 -20.53 31.26
CA PRO A 508 -16.44 -21.94 31.51
C PRO A 508 -15.58 -22.41 32.68
N PRO A 509 -16.04 -23.41 33.48
CA PRO A 509 -15.23 -23.96 34.56
C PRO A 509 -13.93 -24.57 34.01
N PRO A 510 -12.80 -24.41 34.74
CA PRO A 510 -11.53 -24.99 34.30
C PRO A 510 -11.67 -26.53 34.26
N PRO A 511 -11.05 -27.18 33.24
CA PRO A 511 -11.20 -28.63 33.04
C PRO A 511 -10.63 -29.50 34.18
N ARG A 512 -9.68 -28.98 34.92
CA ARG A 512 -9.12 -29.64 36.12
C ARG A 512 -9.39 -28.79 37.34
N SER A 513 -10.23 -29.30 38.24
CA SER A 513 -10.25 -28.83 39.62
C SER A 513 -9.01 -29.40 40.32
N VAL A 514 -7.97 -28.59 40.44
CA VAL A 514 -6.81 -28.94 41.26
C VAL A 514 -7.21 -28.62 42.72
N GLY A 515 -7.88 -29.55 43.38
CA GLY A 515 -8.16 -29.44 44.78
C GLY A 515 -8.54 -30.80 45.36
N PRO A 516 -8.07 -31.19 46.59
CA PRO A 516 -8.54 -32.37 47.25
C PRO A 516 -10.05 -32.22 47.53
N SER A 517 -10.79 -33.28 47.35
CA SER A 517 -12.21 -33.41 47.66
C SER A 517 -12.45 -33.23 49.17
N LEU A 518 -12.42 -31.98 49.62
CA LEU A 518 -13.09 -31.61 50.86
C LEU A 518 -14.53 -31.30 50.45
N SER A 519 -15.48 -32.04 51.07
CA SER A 519 -16.91 -31.89 50.93
C SER A 519 -17.30 -30.41 50.92
N GLU A 520 -17.67 -29.91 49.73
CA GLU A 520 -18.02 -28.51 49.49
C GLU A 520 -19.28 -28.12 50.26
N PRO A 521 -19.25 -27.00 50.99
CA PRO A 521 -20.48 -26.24 51.20
C PRO A 521 -20.94 -25.64 49.85
N PRO A 522 -22.25 -25.42 49.62
CA PRO A 522 -22.79 -25.04 48.32
C PRO A 522 -22.09 -23.80 47.80
N SER A 523 -21.46 -23.96 46.66
CA SER A 523 -20.65 -22.94 45.97
C SER A 523 -21.49 -21.70 45.68
N LEU A 524 -21.14 -20.58 46.28
CA LEU A 524 -21.52 -19.25 45.80
C LEU A 524 -20.98 -19.11 44.38
N SER A 525 -21.86 -19.20 43.40
CA SER A 525 -21.47 -19.02 42.00
C SER A 525 -20.97 -17.60 41.82
N TYR A 526 -19.83 -17.45 41.20
CA TYR A 526 -19.19 -16.16 40.86
C TYR A 526 -20.10 -15.19 40.07
N GLY A 527 -21.26 -15.62 39.61
CA GLY A 527 -22.30 -14.83 38.96
C GLY A 527 -23.30 -14.15 39.89
N ALA A 528 -23.30 -14.47 41.17
CA ALA A 528 -24.34 -13.96 42.11
C ALA A 528 -24.05 -12.55 42.63
N ILE A 529 -22.80 -12.04 42.48
CA ILE A 529 -22.42 -10.74 43.06
C ILE A 529 -22.88 -9.57 42.20
N SER A 530 -23.07 -9.74 40.90
CA SER A 530 -23.48 -8.63 40.00
C SER A 530 -25.00 -8.46 39.87
N SER A 531 -25.82 -9.45 40.33
CA SER A 531 -27.28 -9.37 40.19
C SER A 531 -28.01 -8.89 41.46
N GLN A 532 -27.33 -8.74 42.60
CA GLN A 532 -27.97 -8.29 43.85
C GLN A 532 -28.21 -6.77 43.96
N PHE A 533 -27.76 -5.97 42.99
CA PHE A 533 -27.94 -4.51 43.06
C PHE A 533 -29.23 -3.98 42.42
N ILE A 534 -30.08 -4.79 41.78
CA ILE A 534 -31.22 -4.26 41.00
C ILE A 534 -32.61 -4.79 41.41
N THR A 535 -32.79 -5.70 42.36
CA THR A 535 -34.16 -6.04 42.77
C THR A 535 -34.25 -6.23 44.27
N ARG A 536 -34.80 -5.20 44.95
CA ARG A 536 -35.47 -5.30 46.21
C ARG A 536 -36.92 -5.71 45.94
N PRO A 537 -37.42 -6.87 46.33
CA PRO A 537 -38.85 -7.09 46.55
C PRO A 537 -39.20 -6.70 47.98
N ARG A 538 -40.26 -5.96 48.07
CA ARG A 538 -40.94 -5.51 49.26
C ARG A 538 -41.79 -6.63 49.83
N ASN A 539 -41.68 -6.83 51.14
CA ASN A 539 -42.61 -7.48 52.06
C ASN A 539 -42.96 -8.99 51.90
N GLN A 540 -42.54 -9.77 52.90
CA GLN A 540 -43.51 -10.51 53.72
C GLN A 540 -42.91 -10.78 55.11
N GLN A 541 -43.63 -10.32 56.06
CA GLN A 541 -43.48 -10.46 57.52
C GLN A 541 -44.07 -11.81 57.92
N THR A 542 -43.29 -12.69 58.55
CA THR A 542 -43.81 -13.64 59.57
C THR A 542 -42.71 -13.94 60.58
N ASP A 543 -43.15 -13.81 61.80
CA ASP A 543 -42.52 -14.07 63.06
C ASP A 543 -41.98 -15.53 63.20
N ASP A 544 -40.80 -15.71 63.76
CA ASP A 544 -40.62 -16.48 64.99
C ASP A 544 -39.14 -16.54 65.39
N GLY A 545 -38.93 -16.32 66.68
CA GLY A 545 -37.65 -16.19 67.31
C GLY A 545 -36.88 -17.48 67.57
N ARG A 546 -35.56 -17.34 67.61
CA ARG A 546 -34.63 -17.78 68.61
C ARG A 546 -33.18 -17.43 68.28
N ALA A 547 -32.54 -16.88 69.26
CA ALA A 547 -31.18 -16.39 69.26
C ALA A 547 -30.14 -17.51 69.29
N ALA A 548 -28.98 -17.27 68.61
CA ALA A 548 -27.64 -17.47 69.17
C ALA A 548 -26.58 -16.88 68.22
N PRO A 549 -25.48 -16.28 68.68
CA PRO A 549 -24.54 -15.51 67.94
C PRO A 549 -23.34 -16.33 67.50
N ILE A 550 -22.93 -16.22 66.22
CA ILE A 550 -21.60 -16.64 65.84
C ILE A 550 -21.05 -15.57 64.89
N GLY A 551 -19.90 -15.02 65.27
CA GLY A 551 -19.23 -13.94 64.62
C GLY A 551 -18.80 -14.23 63.16
N SER A 552 -19.22 -13.39 62.30
CA SER A 552 -18.72 -13.34 60.92
C SER A 552 -17.44 -12.51 60.87
N ARG A 553 -16.31 -13.16 60.60
CA ARG A 553 -15.10 -12.46 60.15
C ARG A 553 -15.34 -11.95 58.74
N VAL A 554 -15.40 -10.65 58.61
CA VAL A 554 -15.37 -9.95 57.34
C VAL A 554 -13.98 -10.15 56.74
N TYR A 555 -13.87 -10.97 55.72
CA TYR A 555 -12.66 -11.03 54.91
C TYR A 555 -12.64 -9.84 53.95
N ASN A 556 -11.64 -8.99 54.11
CA ASN A 556 -11.43 -7.79 53.34
C ASN A 556 -10.77 -8.17 52.01
N GLU A 557 -11.37 -7.76 50.93
CA GLU A 557 -11.05 -8.09 49.53
C GLU A 557 -9.62 -7.68 49.08
N ARG A 558 -8.87 -7.00 49.94
CA ARG A 558 -7.51 -6.53 49.63
C ARG A 558 -6.39 -7.56 49.85
N THR A 559 -6.68 -8.70 50.47
CA THR A 559 -5.63 -9.69 50.79
C THR A 559 -5.47 -10.80 49.77
N ALA A 560 -6.34 -10.92 48.79
CA ALA A 560 -6.28 -11.95 47.76
C ALA A 560 -5.41 -11.59 46.53
N LEU A 561 -4.82 -10.40 46.51
CA LEU A 561 -3.96 -9.95 45.39
C LEU A 561 -2.45 -10.09 45.69
N LEU A 562 -2.05 -10.59 46.86
CA LEU A 562 -0.64 -10.67 47.25
C LEU A 562 -0.20 -12.05 47.80
N SER A 563 -0.91 -13.11 47.48
CA SER A 563 -0.42 -14.48 47.76
C SER A 563 -0.44 -15.34 46.51
#